data_37b9390e1243328f03ad474f14da02b0
#
_entry.id   37b9390e1243328f03ad474f14da02b0
#
_cell.length_a   1.000
_cell.length_b   1.000
_cell.length_c   1.000
_cell.angle_alpha   90.00
_cell.angle_beta   90.00
_cell.angle_gamma   90.00
#
_symmetry.space_group_name_H-M   'P 1'
#
loop_
_entity.id
_entity.type
_entity.pdbx_description
1 polymer ?
#
loop_
_entity_poly.entity_id
_entity_poly.type
_entity_poly.pdbx_seq_one_letter_code
_entity_poly.pdbx_strand_id
1 'polypeptide(L)'
;DVIKKGTGRRAKVLNRSDIAGKTGTTNGPKDAWFSGYNPDIVATAWLGFDDNLLLGRNEYGGSAALPIWIDFMRDALAEKADNKRRQPKGLITVRIDPDTGLRVGPKHKNALFEVFKKTNIPPLAEKNTKANTSIKHKSSTSPEDLL
;
A
#
# COMPACT_ATOMS: atom_id res chain seq x y z
N ASP A 1 3.79 1.72 2.86
CA ASP A 1 3.39 0.31 2.71
C ASP A 1 4.19 -0.44 1.65
N VAL A 2 4.52 0.16 0.49
CA VAL A 2 5.24 -0.52 -0.62
C VAL A 2 6.55 -1.16 -0.16
N ILE A 3 7.36 -0.45 0.64
CA ILE A 3 8.62 -0.99 1.19
C ILE A 3 8.35 -1.92 2.38
N LYS A 4 7.34 -1.64 3.21
CA LYS A 4 7.06 -2.46 4.39
C LYS A 4 6.49 -3.84 4.06
N LYS A 5 5.53 -3.91 3.13
CA LYS A 5 4.74 -5.12 2.83
C LYS A 5 4.59 -5.41 1.33
N GLY A 6 4.89 -4.45 0.46
CA GLY A 6 4.60 -4.50 -0.97
C GLY A 6 5.79 -4.90 -1.85
N THR A 7 5.71 -4.50 -3.11
CA THR A 7 6.66 -4.83 -4.18
C THR A 7 8.06 -4.24 -3.98
N GLY A 8 8.21 -3.23 -3.11
CA GLY A 8 9.50 -2.62 -2.75
C GLY A 8 10.18 -3.20 -1.51
N ARG A 9 9.70 -4.34 -0.97
CA ARG A 9 10.18 -4.90 0.31
C ARG A 9 11.69 -5.18 0.37
N ARG A 10 12.37 -5.38 -0.76
CA ARG A 10 13.83 -5.58 -0.82
C ARG A 10 14.60 -4.35 -0.30
N ALA A 11 14.02 -3.13 -0.41
CA ALA A 11 14.65 -1.92 0.14
C ALA A 11 14.78 -1.91 1.67
N LYS A 12 14.16 -2.84 2.39
CA LYS A 12 14.38 -3.03 3.84
C LYS A 12 15.84 -3.30 4.20
N VAL A 13 16.64 -3.79 3.26
CA VAL A 13 18.09 -4.03 3.46
C VAL A 13 18.84 -2.73 3.81
N LEU A 14 18.32 -1.56 3.45
CA LEU A 14 18.86 -0.26 3.84
C LEU A 14 18.67 0.07 5.33
N ASN A 15 17.83 -0.71 6.02
CA ASN A 15 17.51 -0.52 7.45
C ASN A 15 17.10 0.91 7.80
N ARG A 16 16.35 1.57 6.92
CA ARG A 16 15.88 2.95 7.08
C ARG A 16 14.37 3.04 7.19
N SER A 17 13.90 3.94 8.03
CA SER A 17 12.48 4.18 8.27
C SER A 17 11.93 5.41 7.52
N ASP A 18 12.83 6.22 6.94
CA ASP A 18 12.53 7.49 6.26
C ASP A 18 12.41 7.34 4.74
N ILE A 19 12.62 6.16 4.19
CA ILE A 19 12.51 5.89 2.74
C ILE A 19 11.09 5.47 2.34
N ALA A 20 10.69 5.89 1.16
CA ALA A 20 9.46 5.46 0.51
C ALA A 20 9.69 5.33 -1.01
N GLY A 21 8.83 4.58 -1.70
CA GLY A 21 8.97 4.42 -3.14
C GLY A 21 7.90 3.54 -3.76
N LYS A 22 7.94 3.41 -5.08
CA LYS A 22 7.01 2.62 -5.88
C LYS A 22 7.71 2.00 -7.08
N THR A 23 7.40 0.74 -7.33
CA THR A 23 7.77 0.03 -8.56
C THR A 23 6.88 0.45 -9.73
N GLY A 24 7.42 0.48 -10.93
CA GLY A 24 6.69 0.56 -12.18
C GLY A 24 7.14 -0.55 -13.14
N THR A 25 6.24 -1.06 -13.94
CA THR A 25 6.52 -2.04 -14.99
C THR A 25 5.49 -1.85 -16.09
N THR A 26 5.92 -1.80 -17.34
CA THR A 26 5.02 -1.75 -18.50
C THR A 26 4.33 -3.10 -18.72
N ASN A 27 3.16 -3.07 -19.40
CA ASN A 27 2.47 -4.29 -19.83
C ASN A 27 3.37 -5.05 -20.84
N GLY A 28 3.74 -6.29 -20.49
CA GLY A 28 4.90 -6.97 -21.07
C GLY A 28 6.17 -6.24 -20.60
N PRO A 29 7.02 -6.84 -19.78
CA PRO A 29 8.12 -6.14 -19.07
C PRO A 29 9.18 -5.65 -20.06
N LYS A 30 8.94 -4.50 -20.67
CA LYS A 30 9.86 -3.77 -21.55
C LYS A 30 10.61 -2.68 -20.81
N ASP A 31 9.94 -2.10 -19.80
CA ASP A 31 10.50 -1.11 -18.90
C ASP A 31 10.29 -1.50 -17.45
N ALA A 32 11.33 -1.46 -16.69
CA ALA A 32 11.33 -1.66 -15.25
C ALA A 32 11.73 -0.35 -14.55
N TRP A 33 10.92 0.09 -13.61
CA TRP A 33 11.09 1.35 -12.88
C TRP A 33 11.08 1.12 -11.38
N PHE A 34 11.88 1.88 -10.68
CA PHE A 34 11.69 2.14 -9.26
C PHE A 34 11.95 3.61 -8.97
N SER A 35 10.94 4.33 -8.50
CA SER A 35 11.06 5.70 -8.02
C SER A 35 10.91 5.71 -6.51
N GLY A 36 11.87 6.30 -5.81
CA GLY A 36 11.84 6.36 -4.36
C GLY A 36 12.57 7.58 -3.83
N TYR A 37 12.39 7.84 -2.55
CA TYR A 37 12.91 9.03 -1.91
C TYR A 37 13.08 8.84 -0.40
N ASN A 38 13.89 9.72 0.19
CA ASN A 38 13.84 10.09 1.60
C ASN A 38 13.60 11.61 1.70
N PRO A 39 13.60 12.26 2.88
CA PRO A 39 13.43 13.72 2.99
C PRO A 39 14.44 14.56 2.22
N ASP A 40 15.62 14.03 1.93
CA ASP A 40 16.74 14.78 1.33
C ASP A 40 16.96 14.48 -0.15
N ILE A 41 16.63 13.27 -0.61
CA ILE A 41 16.97 12.76 -1.94
C ILE A 41 15.75 12.10 -2.59
N VAL A 42 15.53 12.39 -3.87
CA VAL A 42 14.63 11.66 -4.77
C VAL A 42 15.49 10.99 -5.84
N ALA A 43 15.28 9.71 -6.07
CA ALA A 43 15.98 8.98 -7.12
C ALA A 43 15.02 8.05 -7.87
N THR A 44 15.24 7.92 -9.16
CA THR A 44 14.52 6.98 -10.02
C THR A 44 15.56 6.12 -10.76
N ALA A 45 15.38 4.81 -10.67
CA ALA A 45 16.08 3.83 -11.48
C ALA A 45 15.17 3.34 -12.59
N TRP A 46 15.69 3.26 -13.80
CA TRP A 46 15.02 2.74 -14.98
C TRP A 46 15.92 1.73 -15.68
N LEU A 47 15.31 0.72 -16.22
CA LEU A 47 15.94 -0.28 -17.07
C LEU A 47 15.01 -0.57 -18.25
N GLY A 48 15.56 -0.50 -19.46
CA GLY A 48 14.85 -0.73 -20.72
C GLY A 48 15.82 -0.86 -21.88
N PHE A 49 15.35 -1.36 -23.03
CA PHE A 49 16.07 -1.34 -24.29
C PHE A 49 15.56 -0.19 -25.16
N ASP A 50 16.46 0.46 -25.91
CA ASP A 50 16.11 1.58 -26.79
C ASP A 50 15.12 1.20 -27.88
N ASP A 51 15.16 -0.05 -28.35
CA ASP A 51 14.27 -0.63 -29.35
C ASP A 51 12.98 -1.24 -28.74
N ASN A 52 12.73 -0.97 -27.47
CA ASN A 52 11.51 -1.35 -26.75
C ASN A 52 11.26 -2.88 -26.73
N LEU A 53 12.31 -3.67 -26.66
CA LEU A 53 12.26 -5.11 -26.52
C LEU A 53 11.89 -5.55 -25.11
N LEU A 54 11.48 -6.79 -24.95
CA LEU A 54 11.21 -7.37 -23.63
C LEU A 54 12.52 -7.53 -22.85
N LEU A 55 12.53 -7.08 -21.60
CA LEU A 55 13.68 -7.21 -20.69
C LEU A 55 14.03 -8.65 -20.35
N GLY A 56 13.08 -9.57 -20.48
CA GLY A 56 13.27 -10.97 -20.15
C GLY A 56 12.31 -11.49 -19.09
N ARG A 57 12.54 -12.72 -18.70
CA ARG A 57 11.66 -13.41 -17.74
C ARG A 57 11.91 -12.90 -16.33
N ASN A 58 10.84 -12.44 -15.65
CA ASN A 58 10.88 -11.91 -14.28
C ASN A 58 11.62 -10.58 -14.10
N GLU A 59 11.88 -9.82 -15.15
CA GLU A 59 12.51 -8.50 -15.08
C GLU A 59 11.45 -7.42 -14.87
N TYR A 60 11.10 -7.18 -13.62
CA TYR A 60 10.12 -6.18 -13.19
C TYR A 60 10.78 -5.06 -12.39
N GLY A 61 10.06 -3.99 -12.12
CA GLY A 61 10.57 -2.89 -11.30
C GLY A 61 11.12 -3.31 -9.93
N GLY A 62 10.52 -4.34 -9.30
CA GLY A 62 10.98 -4.89 -8.02
C GLY A 62 12.19 -5.83 -8.09
N SER A 63 12.45 -6.45 -9.24
CA SER A 63 13.58 -7.38 -9.45
C SER A 63 14.76 -6.73 -10.17
N ALA A 64 14.50 -5.85 -11.13
CA ALA A 64 15.53 -5.24 -11.98
C ALA A 64 15.89 -3.80 -11.54
N ALA A 65 14.93 -2.88 -11.45
CA ALA A 65 15.23 -1.48 -11.16
C ALA A 65 15.47 -1.21 -9.66
N LEU A 66 14.74 -1.90 -8.76
CA LEU A 66 14.89 -1.69 -7.32
C LEU A 66 16.29 -1.97 -6.77
N PRO A 67 17.03 -3.02 -7.20
CA PRO A 67 18.41 -3.22 -6.75
C PRO A 67 19.32 -2.04 -7.09
N ILE A 68 19.22 -1.49 -8.28
CA ILE A 68 20.00 -0.32 -8.73
C ILE A 68 19.71 0.88 -7.80
N TRP A 69 18.43 1.12 -7.52
CA TRP A 69 18.00 2.18 -6.60
C TRP A 69 18.52 1.95 -5.18
N ILE A 70 18.52 0.70 -4.70
CA ILE A 70 19.02 0.35 -3.36
C ILE A 70 20.52 0.67 -3.26
N ASP A 71 21.33 0.29 -4.25
CA ASP A 71 22.77 0.51 -4.23
C ASP A 71 23.07 2.00 -4.26
N PHE A 72 22.42 2.76 -5.14
CA PHE A 72 22.54 4.22 -5.15
C PHE A 72 22.17 4.85 -3.80
N MET A 73 21.03 4.49 -3.23
CA MET A 73 20.56 5.08 -1.95
C MET A 73 21.42 4.65 -0.77
N ARG A 74 22.03 3.48 -0.80
CA ARG A 74 22.99 3.04 0.22
C ARG A 74 24.15 4.01 0.33
N ASP A 75 24.76 4.34 -0.81
CA ASP A 75 25.91 5.23 -0.85
C ASP A 75 25.49 6.68 -0.57
N ALA A 76 24.43 7.14 -1.21
CA ALA A 76 23.95 8.52 -1.07
C ALA A 76 23.47 8.87 0.36
N LEU A 77 23.09 7.87 1.15
CA LEU A 77 22.60 8.03 2.52
C LEU A 77 23.58 7.49 3.59
N ALA A 78 24.77 7.04 3.22
CA ALA A 78 25.71 6.37 4.12
C ALA A 78 26.02 7.22 5.38
N GLU A 79 26.22 8.53 5.22
CA GLU A 79 26.53 9.44 6.31
C GLU A 79 25.33 10.26 6.79
N LYS A 80 24.14 9.96 6.31
CA LYS A 80 22.91 10.67 6.67
C LYS A 80 22.11 9.91 7.72
N ALA A 81 21.82 10.55 8.83
CA ALA A 81 20.92 10.00 9.84
C ALA A 81 19.54 9.71 9.28
N ASP A 82 18.87 8.69 9.84
CA ASP A 82 17.47 8.38 9.52
C ASP A 82 16.56 9.53 9.97
N ASN A 83 15.90 10.20 9.04
CA ASN A 83 15.15 11.43 9.26
C ASN A 83 13.67 11.23 8.92
N LYS A 84 12.93 10.65 9.84
CA LYS A 84 11.48 10.48 9.68
C LYS A 84 10.77 11.82 9.53
N ARG A 85 9.98 11.96 8.48
CA ARG A 85 9.08 13.09 8.33
C ARG A 85 8.11 13.17 9.51
N ARG A 86 8.06 14.32 10.13
CA ARG A 86 7.05 14.62 11.14
C ARG A 86 5.68 14.78 10.45
N GLN A 87 4.64 14.28 11.09
CA GLN A 87 3.27 14.46 10.59
C GLN A 87 2.95 15.97 10.52
N PRO A 88 2.53 16.49 9.34
CA PRO A 88 2.17 17.90 9.19
C PRO A 88 1.02 18.32 10.12
N LYS A 89 0.98 19.61 10.45
CA LYS A 89 -0.16 20.19 11.19
C LYS A 89 -1.46 19.98 10.39
N GLY A 90 -2.57 19.77 11.09
CA GLY A 90 -3.87 19.54 10.44
C GLY A 90 -4.17 18.10 10.08
N LEU A 91 -3.21 17.18 10.27
CA LEU A 91 -3.43 15.74 10.14
C LEU A 91 -3.62 15.08 11.51
N ILE A 92 -4.36 13.98 11.52
CA ILE A 92 -4.59 13.14 12.69
C ILE A 92 -4.51 11.68 12.30
N THR A 93 -3.89 10.85 13.13
CA THR A 93 -3.89 9.40 12.96
C THR A 93 -5.04 8.81 13.75
N VAL A 94 -5.87 8.02 13.10
CA VAL A 94 -7.01 7.33 13.71
C VAL A 94 -7.00 5.84 13.37
N ARG A 95 -7.66 5.05 14.23
CA ARG A 95 -7.86 3.63 13.95
C ARG A 95 -9.08 3.48 13.05
N ILE A 96 -8.93 2.72 11.99
CA ILE A 96 -10.02 2.37 11.07
C ILE A 96 -10.09 0.86 10.85
N ASP A 97 -11.26 0.41 10.52
CA ASP A 97 -11.48 -0.90 9.92
C ASP A 97 -11.09 -0.84 8.43
N PRO A 98 -10.16 -1.67 7.95
CA PRO A 98 -9.69 -1.63 6.56
C PRO A 98 -10.78 -1.97 5.53
N ASP A 99 -11.80 -2.75 5.93
CA ASP A 99 -12.85 -3.21 5.03
C ASP A 99 -13.93 -2.14 4.81
N THR A 100 -14.26 -1.39 5.87
CA THR A 100 -15.31 -0.36 5.82
C THR A 100 -14.79 1.06 5.75
N GLY A 101 -13.52 1.30 6.10
CA GLY A 101 -12.93 2.62 6.22
C GLY A 101 -13.43 3.44 7.42
N LEU A 102 -14.31 2.90 8.25
CA LEU A 102 -14.88 3.60 9.41
C LEU A 102 -13.93 3.59 10.61
N ARG A 103 -14.02 4.62 11.45
CA ARG A 103 -13.25 4.64 12.71
C ARG A 103 -13.76 3.55 13.64
N VAL A 104 -12.81 2.92 14.33
CA VAL A 104 -13.12 1.85 15.28
C VAL A 104 -12.43 2.04 16.62
N GLY A 105 -13.02 1.47 17.65
CA GLY A 105 -12.49 1.53 19.02
C GLY A 105 -11.31 0.58 19.25
N PRO A 106 -10.68 0.65 20.46
CA PRO A 106 -9.50 -0.14 20.81
C PRO A 106 -9.66 -1.65 20.70
N LYS A 107 -10.88 -2.15 20.87
CA LYS A 107 -11.20 -3.60 20.88
C LYS A 107 -11.33 -4.22 19.48
N HIS A 108 -11.30 -3.43 18.40
CA HIS A 108 -11.42 -3.97 17.05
C HIS A 108 -10.10 -4.65 16.63
N LYS A 109 -10.16 -5.96 16.37
CA LYS A 109 -8.97 -6.81 16.19
C LYS A 109 -8.16 -6.46 14.94
N ASN A 110 -8.82 -6.18 13.82
CA ASN A 110 -8.19 -5.95 12.51
C ASN A 110 -7.97 -4.47 12.19
N ALA A 111 -8.07 -3.58 13.19
CA ALA A 111 -7.90 -2.16 12.96
C ALA A 111 -6.48 -1.82 12.51
N LEU A 112 -6.38 -0.90 11.56
CA LEU A 112 -5.12 -0.26 11.18
C LEU A 112 -5.14 1.22 11.54
N PHE A 113 -3.96 1.81 11.65
CA PHE A 113 -3.81 3.25 11.85
C PHE A 113 -3.62 3.93 10.51
N GLU A 114 -4.47 4.93 10.22
CA GLU A 114 -4.41 5.69 8.98
C GLU A 114 -4.50 7.19 9.27
N VAL A 115 -3.94 8.02 8.35
CA VAL A 115 -3.80 9.46 8.54
C VAL A 115 -4.86 10.20 7.74
N PHE A 116 -5.59 11.09 8.40
CA PHE A 116 -6.65 11.91 7.81
C PHE A 116 -6.45 13.39 8.08
N LYS A 117 -7.02 14.25 7.26
CA LYS A 117 -7.20 15.66 7.61
C LYS A 117 -8.15 15.76 8.80
N LYS A 118 -7.87 16.64 9.74
CA LYS A 118 -8.76 16.88 10.90
C LYS A 118 -10.19 17.26 10.51
N THR A 119 -10.34 17.87 9.34
CA THR A 119 -11.64 18.28 8.77
C THR A 119 -12.36 17.14 8.03
N ASN A 120 -11.71 15.99 7.81
CA ASN A 120 -12.27 14.88 7.06
C ASN A 120 -11.94 13.54 7.74
N ILE A 121 -12.35 13.42 8.99
CA ILE A 121 -12.18 12.20 9.78
C ILE A 121 -13.35 11.27 9.47
N PRO A 122 -13.12 9.97 9.16
CA PRO A 122 -14.20 9.02 8.94
C PRO A 122 -15.15 8.95 10.15
N PRO A 123 -16.44 8.69 9.94
CA PRO A 123 -17.39 8.50 11.04
C PRO A 123 -17.02 7.29 11.88
N LEU A 124 -17.47 7.27 13.12
CA LEU A 124 -17.30 6.11 14.00
C LEU A 124 -18.23 4.99 13.53
N ALA A 125 -17.69 3.78 13.45
CA ALA A 125 -18.53 2.60 13.22
C ALA A 125 -19.56 2.47 14.35
N GLU A 126 -20.83 2.33 14.01
CA GLU A 126 -21.88 2.08 14.98
C GLU A 126 -21.59 0.79 15.73
N LYS A 127 -21.80 0.79 17.03
CA LYS A 127 -21.76 -0.44 17.80
C LYS A 127 -22.92 -1.31 17.30
N ASN A 128 -22.63 -2.38 16.57
CA ASN A 128 -23.62 -3.40 16.28
C ASN A 128 -24.19 -3.95 17.61
N THR A 129 -25.28 -3.35 18.05
CA THR A 129 -26.18 -3.94 19.05
C THR A 129 -27.02 -4.94 18.26
N LYS A 130 -26.75 -6.25 18.48
CA LYS A 130 -27.49 -7.41 17.96
C LYS A 130 -27.05 -7.98 16.60
N ALA A 131 -26.14 -8.93 16.68
CA ALA A 131 -26.28 -10.15 15.91
C ALA A 131 -27.56 -10.87 16.42
N ASN A 132 -28.62 -10.85 15.62
CA ASN A 132 -29.66 -11.90 15.52
C ASN A 132 -30.81 -11.35 14.69
N THR A 133 -30.78 -11.60 13.41
CA THR A 133 -32.02 -11.83 12.65
C THR A 133 -31.70 -12.91 11.62
N SER A 134 -31.97 -14.14 12.01
CA SER A 134 -32.05 -15.29 11.12
C SER A 134 -33.06 -14.98 10.02
N ILE A 135 -32.59 -14.80 8.79
CA ILE A 135 -33.43 -14.78 7.61
C ILE A 135 -33.94 -16.21 7.42
N LYS A 136 -35.15 -16.46 7.87
CA LYS A 136 -35.92 -17.62 7.45
C LYS A 136 -36.30 -17.45 5.99
N HIS A 137 -35.63 -18.14 5.12
CA HIS A 137 -36.12 -18.40 3.78
C HIS A 137 -37.41 -19.19 3.89
N LYS A 138 -38.53 -18.58 3.62
CA LYS A 138 -39.77 -19.28 3.24
C LYS A 138 -39.65 -19.65 1.77
N SER A 139 -39.37 -20.89 1.53
CA SER A 139 -39.66 -21.55 0.27
C SER A 139 -41.16 -21.81 0.22
N SER A 140 -41.85 -21.21 -0.73
CA SER A 140 -43.17 -21.67 -1.17
C SER A 140 -43.23 -21.51 -2.68
N THR A 141 -42.92 -22.57 -3.36
CA THR A 141 -43.35 -22.78 -4.74
C THR A 141 -44.05 -24.11 -4.79
N SER A 142 -45.34 -24.10 -4.90
CA SER A 142 -46.10 -25.21 -5.45
C SER A 142 -46.25 -25.01 -6.93
N PRO A 143 -46.00 -26.05 -7.73
CA PRO A 143 -46.27 -26.01 -9.15
C PRO A 143 -47.62 -26.70 -9.39
N GLU A 144 -48.63 -25.93 -9.66
CA GLU A 144 -49.85 -26.39 -10.35
C GLU A 144 -50.66 -25.14 -10.71
N ASP A 145 -50.67 -24.89 -12.02
CA ASP A 145 -51.78 -24.40 -12.84
C ASP A 145 -51.27 -23.83 -14.15
N LEU A 146 -51.12 -24.78 -15.09
CA LEU A 146 -51.10 -24.49 -16.51
C LEU A 146 -52.28 -25.18 -17.14
N LEU A 147 -53.21 -24.40 -17.57
CA LEU A 147 -54.04 -24.67 -18.76
C LEU A 147 -54.02 -23.46 -19.63
#